data_86fe0f9b5fa58c4ed805090cb61786ae
#
_entry.id   86fe0f9b5fa58c4ed805090cb61786ae
#
_cell.length_a   1.000
_cell.length_b   1.000
_cell.length_c   1.000
_cell.angle_alpha   90.00
_cell.angle_beta   90.00
_cell.angle_gamma   90.00
#
_symmetry.space_group_name_H-M   'P 1'
#
loop_
_entity.id
_entity.type
_entity.pdbx_description
1 polymer ?
#
loop_
_entity_poly.entity_id
_entity_poly.type
_entity_poly.pdbx_seq_one_letter_code
_entity_poly.pdbx_strand_id
1 'polypeptide(L)'
;MSMTKINWYPGHMKKTKDLIKENMQLIDIVLEVVDARIPLSSKNPDITVFAKNKKRVIVLNKSDLVEKSEILYWKKYFKENNMADEVLEISAETGFNIRALYSIIDKVSAEKKEKMKAKGLRKVNTRLMVVGIPNVGKSRLINRIVGKSSAGVGNKPGFNRGKQWVRIKEGLELLDTPGILWPKFESDEVGQNLAITGAIRDEILPIEDISCILISKMIKYGLWDILKERYKLLDEDKSEVIGEILEKIALRNKMFNKGENLNIQQAAYTVLRDYRNCRLGKFGLDK
;
A
#
# COMPACT_ATOMS: atom_id res chain seq x y z
N MET A 1 -8.37 -21.09 17.31
CA MET A 1 -7.66 -21.64 16.15
C MET A 1 -6.26 -21.05 16.11
N SER A 2 -5.21 -21.91 16.10
CA SER A 2 -3.82 -21.45 15.93
C SER A 2 -3.66 -20.94 14.51
N MET A 3 -3.55 -19.61 14.34
CA MET A 3 -3.42 -19.01 13.02
C MET A 3 -2.07 -19.39 12.41
N THR A 4 -2.09 -19.86 11.17
CA THR A 4 -0.92 -20.19 10.37
C THR A 4 -0.03 -18.94 10.26
N LYS A 5 1.20 -18.99 10.79
CA LYS A 5 2.17 -17.89 10.64
C LYS A 5 2.40 -17.66 9.16
N ILE A 6 2.01 -16.50 8.66
CA ILE A 6 2.27 -16.09 7.29
C ILE A 6 3.76 -15.75 7.18
N ASN A 7 4.58 -16.73 6.83
CA ASN A 7 6.00 -16.54 6.54
C ASN A 7 6.20 -16.50 5.04
N TRP A 8 6.43 -15.32 4.48
CA TRP A 8 6.68 -15.18 3.05
C TRP A 8 7.83 -14.22 2.78
N TYR A 9 8.98 -14.78 2.36
CA TYR A 9 10.16 -14.01 2.00
C TYR A 9 10.85 -14.60 0.75
N PRO A 10 10.55 -14.10 -0.45
CA PRO A 10 11.24 -14.51 -1.67
C PRO A 10 12.71 -14.06 -1.66
N GLY A 11 13.63 -14.93 -2.09
CA GLY A 11 15.08 -14.66 -2.07
C GLY A 11 15.54 -13.42 -2.85
N HIS A 12 14.73 -12.95 -3.82
CA HIS A 12 15.02 -11.70 -4.54
C HIS A 12 14.86 -10.44 -3.70
N MET A 13 14.14 -10.50 -2.57
CA MET A 13 13.92 -9.34 -1.70
C MET A 13 15.17 -8.91 -0.95
N LYS A 14 16.06 -9.85 -0.61
CA LYS A 14 17.37 -9.52 -0.02
C LYS A 14 18.18 -8.64 -0.97
N LYS A 15 18.26 -9.05 -2.25
CA LYS A 15 18.97 -8.26 -3.27
C LYS A 15 18.39 -6.85 -3.43
N THR A 16 17.07 -6.73 -3.35
CA THR A 16 16.41 -5.43 -3.45
C THR A 16 16.67 -4.55 -2.23
N LYS A 17 16.72 -5.14 -1.03
CA LYS A 17 17.10 -4.44 0.21
C LYS A 17 18.52 -3.89 0.12
N ASP A 18 19.47 -4.69 -0.36
CA ASP A 18 20.86 -4.27 -0.57
C ASP A 18 20.95 -3.14 -1.61
N LEU A 19 20.23 -3.26 -2.71
CA LEU A 19 20.13 -2.22 -3.76
C LEU A 19 19.64 -0.87 -3.19
N ILE A 20 18.60 -0.89 -2.36
CA ILE A 20 18.08 0.33 -1.73
C ILE A 20 19.14 0.94 -0.82
N LYS A 21 19.75 0.13 0.04
CA LYS A 21 20.80 0.58 0.98
C LYS A 21 21.98 1.22 0.25
N GLU A 22 22.47 0.57 -0.80
CA GLU A 22 23.59 1.09 -1.62
C GLU A 22 23.25 2.41 -2.31
N ASN A 23 22.01 2.56 -2.78
CA ASN A 23 21.61 3.75 -3.51
C ASN A 23 21.16 4.90 -2.60
N MET A 24 20.88 4.64 -1.34
CA MET A 24 20.36 5.64 -0.40
C MET A 24 21.26 6.87 -0.29
N GLN A 25 22.58 6.71 -0.41
CA GLN A 25 23.53 7.84 -0.35
C GLN A 25 23.29 8.87 -1.46
N LEU A 26 22.81 8.43 -2.63
CA LEU A 26 22.55 9.27 -3.80
C LEU A 26 21.21 10.00 -3.75
N ILE A 27 20.34 9.63 -2.81
CA ILE A 27 18.96 10.09 -2.70
C ILE A 27 18.85 11.32 -1.81
N ASP A 28 18.01 12.24 -2.19
CA ASP A 28 17.66 13.42 -1.39
C ASP A 28 16.34 13.24 -0.64
N ILE A 29 15.34 12.69 -1.33
CA ILE A 29 14.00 12.52 -0.80
C ILE A 29 13.55 11.08 -1.04
N VAL A 30 13.04 10.44 0.02
CA VAL A 30 12.39 9.13 -0.05
C VAL A 30 10.88 9.35 -0.04
N LEU A 31 10.21 8.88 -1.09
CA LEU A 31 8.75 8.79 -1.17
C LEU A 31 8.33 7.39 -0.71
N GLU A 32 7.87 7.27 0.53
CA GLU A 32 7.38 6.00 1.08
C GLU A 32 5.89 5.87 0.77
N VAL A 33 5.54 4.98 -0.18
CA VAL A 33 4.15 4.73 -0.59
C VAL A 33 3.56 3.65 0.29
N VAL A 34 2.50 4.01 1.00
CA VAL A 34 1.72 3.12 1.86
C VAL A 34 0.27 3.03 1.37
N ASP A 35 -0.41 1.93 1.68
CA ASP A 35 -1.84 1.76 1.40
C ASP A 35 -2.67 2.48 2.46
N ALA A 36 -3.50 3.43 2.06
CA ALA A 36 -4.31 4.24 2.97
C ALA A 36 -5.26 3.42 3.85
N ARG A 37 -5.60 2.19 3.45
CA ARG A 37 -6.43 1.27 4.26
C ARG A 37 -5.65 0.65 5.42
N ILE A 38 -4.32 0.57 5.31
CA ILE A 38 -3.41 -0.07 6.27
C ILE A 38 -2.09 0.71 6.38
N PRO A 39 -2.12 1.99 6.79
CA PRO A 39 -0.96 2.87 6.71
C PRO A 39 0.24 2.41 7.54
N LEU A 40 0.01 1.85 8.72
CA LEU A 40 1.07 1.28 9.57
C LEU A 40 1.50 -0.09 9.07
N SER A 41 0.54 -0.99 8.85
CA SER A 41 0.82 -2.36 8.38
C SER A 41 1.52 -2.39 7.02
N SER A 42 1.34 -1.37 6.17
CA SER A 42 2.02 -1.28 4.88
C SER A 42 3.34 -0.50 4.90
N LYS A 43 3.71 0.05 6.05
CA LYS A 43 4.97 0.77 6.25
C LYS A 43 6.11 -0.21 6.49
N ASN A 44 7.21 -0.08 5.73
CA ASN A 44 8.35 -0.98 5.88
C ASN A 44 9.34 -0.42 6.93
N PRO A 45 9.58 -1.11 8.07
CA PRO A 45 10.48 -0.65 9.12
C PRO A 45 11.93 -0.49 8.65
N ASP A 46 12.40 -1.31 7.71
CA ASP A 46 13.74 -1.19 7.13
C ASP A 46 13.97 0.16 6.46
N ILE A 47 12.93 0.71 5.80
CA ILE A 47 13.03 2.03 5.15
C ILE A 47 13.24 3.14 6.18
N THR A 48 12.60 3.04 7.34
CA THR A 48 12.80 3.99 8.44
C THR A 48 14.28 4.04 8.87
N VAL A 49 14.94 2.89 8.92
CA VAL A 49 16.35 2.79 9.28
C VAL A 49 17.25 3.35 8.17
N PHE A 50 17.02 2.95 6.92
CA PHE A 50 17.88 3.35 5.80
C PHE A 50 17.75 4.84 5.43
N ALA A 51 16.56 5.41 5.60
CA ALA A 51 16.24 6.79 5.29
C ALA A 51 16.41 7.76 6.48
N LYS A 52 17.03 7.34 7.59
CA LYS A 52 17.14 8.14 8.84
C LYS A 52 17.63 9.57 8.62
N ASN A 53 18.59 9.76 7.71
CA ASN A 53 19.19 11.07 7.42
C ASN A 53 18.71 11.67 6.10
N LYS A 54 17.54 11.23 5.60
CA LYS A 54 16.96 11.70 4.35
C LYS A 54 15.64 12.38 4.61
N LYS A 55 15.27 13.31 3.75
CA LYS A 55 13.92 13.86 3.75
C LYS A 55 12.94 12.76 3.35
N ARG A 56 11.87 12.59 4.13
CA ARG A 56 10.87 11.55 3.91
C ARG A 56 9.49 12.15 3.68
N VAL A 57 8.83 11.67 2.65
CA VAL A 57 7.43 11.98 2.35
C VAL A 57 6.65 10.68 2.38
N ILE A 58 5.69 10.55 3.30
CA ILE A 58 4.74 9.44 3.28
C ILE A 58 3.62 9.78 2.31
N VAL A 59 3.39 8.86 1.39
CA VAL A 59 2.33 8.96 0.37
C VAL A 59 1.26 7.93 0.69
N LEU A 60 0.12 8.40 1.26
CA LEU A 60 -1.07 7.61 1.53
C LEU A 60 -1.79 7.36 0.20
N ASN A 61 -1.42 6.28 -0.51
CA ASN A 61 -2.02 5.92 -1.78
C ASN A 61 -3.32 5.13 -1.57
N LYS A 62 -4.15 5.05 -2.61
CA LYS A 62 -5.51 4.47 -2.56
C LYS A 62 -6.42 5.20 -1.57
N SER A 63 -6.24 6.51 -1.44
CA SER A 63 -7.04 7.36 -0.56
C SER A 63 -8.53 7.40 -0.95
N ASP A 64 -8.84 6.98 -2.16
CA ASP A 64 -10.21 6.79 -2.66
C ASP A 64 -10.94 5.58 -2.05
N LEU A 65 -10.21 4.69 -1.35
CA LEU A 65 -10.73 3.46 -0.74
C LEU A 65 -11.00 3.55 0.77
N VAL A 66 -10.79 4.72 1.38
CA VAL A 66 -11.05 4.97 2.81
C VAL A 66 -11.80 6.27 3.02
N GLU A 67 -12.37 6.45 4.21
CA GLU A 67 -13.06 7.67 4.56
C GLU A 67 -12.08 8.84 4.78
N LYS A 68 -12.52 10.06 4.48
CA LYS A 68 -11.71 11.27 4.61
C LYS A 68 -11.25 11.50 6.06
N SER A 69 -12.06 11.15 7.03
CA SER A 69 -11.72 11.23 8.46
C SER A 69 -10.52 10.36 8.82
N GLU A 70 -10.43 9.15 8.28
CA GLU A 70 -9.28 8.26 8.49
C GLU A 70 -8.01 8.83 7.86
N ILE A 71 -8.11 9.40 6.66
CA ILE A 71 -6.97 10.09 6.02
C ILE A 71 -6.45 11.24 6.90
N LEU A 72 -7.35 12.06 7.45
CA LEU A 72 -6.98 13.18 8.32
C LEU A 72 -6.32 12.69 9.61
N TYR A 73 -6.86 11.62 10.23
CA TYR A 73 -6.27 10.97 11.38
C TYR A 73 -4.84 10.51 11.11
N TRP A 74 -4.60 9.76 10.02
CA TRP A 74 -3.28 9.23 9.69
C TRP A 74 -2.28 10.32 9.30
N LYS A 75 -2.71 11.37 8.63
CA LYS A 75 -1.84 12.53 8.35
C LYS A 75 -1.37 13.19 9.64
N LYS A 76 -2.26 13.35 10.61
CA LYS A 76 -1.95 13.89 11.93
C LYS A 76 -1.01 12.94 12.69
N TYR A 77 -1.35 11.66 12.76
CA TYR A 77 -0.56 10.64 13.44
C TYR A 77 0.89 10.60 12.96
N PHE A 78 1.13 10.53 11.66
CA PHE A 78 2.49 10.47 11.11
C PHE A 78 3.30 11.75 11.39
N LYS A 79 2.66 12.91 11.42
CA LYS A 79 3.32 14.18 11.73
C LYS A 79 3.67 14.30 13.21
N GLU A 80 2.74 13.99 14.10
CA GLU A 80 2.93 14.08 15.56
C GLU A 80 4.01 13.09 16.05
N ASN A 81 4.13 11.94 15.41
CA ASN A 81 5.14 10.94 15.73
C ASN A 81 6.47 11.13 14.96
N ASN A 82 6.66 12.25 14.27
CA ASN A 82 7.87 12.58 13.50
C ASN A 82 8.30 11.47 12.52
N MET A 83 7.32 10.76 11.94
CA MET A 83 7.59 9.65 11.02
C MET A 83 7.92 10.09 9.60
N ALA A 84 7.59 11.33 9.23
CA ALA A 84 7.92 11.92 7.94
C ALA A 84 7.97 13.45 8.02
N ASP A 85 8.73 14.09 7.10
CA ASP A 85 8.74 15.54 6.93
C ASP A 85 7.40 16.06 6.39
N GLU A 86 6.78 15.29 5.47
CA GLU A 86 5.45 15.59 4.93
C GLU A 86 4.63 14.31 4.70
N VAL A 87 3.31 14.45 4.72
CA VAL A 87 2.35 13.37 4.46
C VAL A 87 1.32 13.85 3.44
N LEU A 88 1.14 13.09 2.37
CA LEU A 88 0.23 13.41 1.28
C LEU A 88 -0.68 12.24 0.96
N GLU A 89 -1.98 12.46 0.90
CA GLU A 89 -2.95 11.53 0.34
C GLU A 89 -3.01 11.64 -1.19
N ILE A 90 -3.02 10.51 -1.86
CA ILE A 90 -3.21 10.43 -3.31
C ILE A 90 -4.07 9.21 -3.70
N SER A 91 -4.61 9.26 -4.90
CA SER A 91 -5.04 8.06 -5.61
C SER A 91 -4.27 7.96 -6.93
N ALA A 92 -3.34 7.01 -6.99
CA ALA A 92 -2.64 6.72 -8.25
C ALA A 92 -3.59 6.11 -9.29
N GLU A 93 -4.74 5.55 -8.89
CA GLU A 93 -5.78 5.05 -9.79
C GLU A 93 -6.50 6.20 -10.50
N THR A 94 -7.05 7.14 -9.77
CA THR A 94 -7.85 8.25 -10.31
C THR A 94 -6.98 9.43 -10.77
N GLY A 95 -5.76 9.55 -10.25
CA GLY A 95 -4.89 10.72 -10.47
C GLY A 95 -5.11 11.83 -9.44
N PHE A 96 -5.94 11.57 -8.40
CA PHE A 96 -6.21 12.53 -7.36
C PHE A 96 -4.91 12.95 -6.67
N ASN A 97 -4.75 14.25 -6.52
CA ASN A 97 -3.70 14.91 -5.74
C ASN A 97 -2.24 14.71 -6.24
N ILE A 98 -2.05 14.13 -7.44
CA ILE A 98 -0.71 13.94 -8.02
C ILE A 98 0.03 15.27 -8.23
N ARG A 99 -0.69 16.37 -8.55
CA ARG A 99 -0.05 17.69 -8.71
C ARG A 99 0.51 18.22 -7.39
N ALA A 100 -0.17 18.00 -6.28
CA ALA A 100 0.28 18.42 -4.96
C ALA A 100 1.60 17.73 -4.55
N LEU A 101 1.87 16.51 -5.06
CA LEU A 101 3.13 15.82 -4.80
C LEU A 101 4.33 16.63 -5.29
N TYR A 102 4.23 17.29 -6.45
CA TYR A 102 5.32 18.13 -6.95
C TYR A 102 5.57 19.33 -6.05
N SER A 103 4.52 19.98 -5.55
CA SER A 103 4.64 21.11 -4.63
C SER A 103 5.30 20.70 -3.31
N ILE A 104 4.96 19.51 -2.81
CA ILE A 104 5.60 18.94 -1.59
C ILE A 104 7.07 18.63 -1.86
N ILE A 105 7.41 18.01 -2.98
CA ILE A 105 8.81 17.73 -3.34
C ILE A 105 9.61 19.03 -3.45
N ASP A 106 9.06 20.06 -4.09
CA ASP A 106 9.72 21.35 -4.21
C ASP A 106 9.92 22.02 -2.84
N LYS A 107 8.92 21.97 -1.95
CA LYS A 107 9.00 22.45 -0.56
C LYS A 107 10.09 21.74 0.23
N VAL A 108 10.09 20.40 0.22
CA VAL A 108 11.03 19.57 1.00
C VAL A 108 12.46 19.68 0.47
N SER A 109 12.63 19.98 -0.84
CA SER A 109 13.96 20.17 -1.46
C SER A 109 14.48 21.62 -1.40
N ALA A 110 13.68 22.58 -0.96
CA ALA A 110 14.02 24.02 -1.01
C ALA A 110 15.33 24.34 -0.28
N GLU A 111 15.48 23.86 0.95
CA GLU A 111 16.69 24.11 1.75
C GLU A 111 17.97 23.61 1.06
N LYS A 112 17.94 22.41 0.46
CA LYS A 112 19.06 21.89 -0.32
C LYS A 112 19.35 22.77 -1.53
N LYS A 113 18.30 23.13 -2.27
CA LYS A 113 18.44 23.97 -3.47
C LYS A 113 19.06 25.33 -3.15
N GLU A 114 18.67 25.95 -2.06
CA GLU A 114 19.24 27.23 -1.58
C GLU A 114 20.71 27.08 -1.18
N LYS A 115 21.05 26.06 -0.37
CA LYS A 115 22.44 25.79 0.03
C LYS A 115 23.36 25.54 -1.18
N MET A 116 22.87 24.85 -2.21
CA MET A 116 23.66 24.57 -3.40
C MET A 116 23.80 25.80 -4.33
N LYS A 117 22.75 26.62 -4.43
CA LYS A 117 22.80 27.90 -5.16
C LYS A 117 23.80 28.86 -4.49
N ALA A 118 23.80 28.94 -3.16
CA ALA A 118 24.76 29.75 -2.41
C ALA A 118 26.23 29.32 -2.64
N LYS A 119 26.46 28.04 -3.01
CA LYS A 119 27.77 27.52 -3.42
C LYS A 119 28.09 27.73 -4.91
N GLY A 120 27.30 28.53 -5.63
CA GLY A 120 27.51 28.87 -7.05
C GLY A 120 27.01 27.82 -8.05
N LEU A 121 26.28 26.78 -7.62
CA LEU A 121 25.75 25.76 -8.52
C LEU A 121 24.49 26.28 -9.23
N ARG A 122 24.58 26.47 -10.55
CA ARG A 122 23.45 26.97 -11.37
C ARG A 122 22.32 25.96 -11.54
N LYS A 123 22.62 24.66 -11.53
CA LYS A 123 21.63 23.58 -11.67
C LYS A 123 21.75 22.60 -10.51
N VAL A 124 20.65 22.38 -9.80
CA VAL A 124 20.57 21.43 -8.68
C VAL A 124 19.52 20.40 -9.00
N ASN A 125 19.94 19.14 -9.17
CA ASN A 125 19.01 18.02 -9.33
C ASN A 125 18.58 17.50 -7.96
N THR A 126 17.28 17.31 -7.78
CA THR A 126 16.69 16.60 -6.66
C THR A 126 16.48 15.16 -7.06
N ARG A 127 17.01 14.23 -6.29
CA ARG A 127 16.93 12.79 -6.54
C ARG A 127 15.96 12.12 -5.61
N LEU A 128 14.96 11.51 -6.19
CA LEU A 128 13.90 10.79 -5.49
C LEU A 128 14.13 9.29 -5.55
N MET A 129 13.71 8.60 -4.48
CA MET A 129 13.51 7.16 -4.48
C MET A 129 12.09 6.89 -4.04
N VAL A 130 11.34 6.07 -4.81
CA VAL A 130 10.00 5.60 -4.43
C VAL A 130 10.15 4.21 -3.83
N VAL A 131 9.74 4.06 -2.59
CA VAL A 131 9.78 2.80 -1.85
C VAL A 131 8.40 2.41 -1.34
N GLY A 132 8.21 1.17 -0.96
CA GLY A 132 6.99 0.63 -0.39
C GLY A 132 6.84 -0.85 -0.68
N ILE A 133 5.87 -1.49 -0.05
CA ILE A 133 5.60 -2.91 -0.22
C ILE A 133 5.01 -3.24 -1.61
N PRO A 134 4.96 -4.51 -2.04
CA PRO A 134 4.25 -4.90 -3.25
C PRO A 134 2.77 -4.44 -3.20
N ASN A 135 2.19 -4.23 -4.37
CA ASN A 135 0.76 -3.93 -4.58
C ASN A 135 0.19 -2.65 -3.90
N VAL A 136 1.03 -1.80 -3.27
CA VAL A 136 0.59 -0.47 -2.77
C VAL A 136 0.37 0.56 -3.89
N GLY A 137 0.72 0.21 -5.14
CA GLY A 137 0.52 1.08 -6.30
C GLY A 137 1.72 1.93 -6.70
N LYS A 138 2.96 1.58 -6.27
CA LYS A 138 4.19 2.28 -6.67
C LYS A 138 4.34 2.45 -8.18
N SER A 139 4.28 1.35 -8.93
CA SER A 139 4.46 1.38 -10.40
C SER A 139 3.41 2.27 -11.08
N ARG A 140 2.16 2.24 -10.57
CA ARG A 140 1.11 3.14 -11.07
C ARG A 140 1.39 4.60 -10.76
N LEU A 141 1.86 4.90 -9.54
CA LEU A 141 2.31 6.24 -9.16
C LEU A 141 3.47 6.71 -10.03
N ILE A 142 4.50 5.88 -10.19
CA ILE A 142 5.67 6.17 -11.03
C ILE A 142 5.22 6.46 -12.47
N ASN A 143 4.36 5.63 -13.05
CA ASN A 143 3.84 5.83 -14.41
C ASN A 143 3.06 7.15 -14.53
N ARG A 144 2.32 7.55 -13.50
CA ARG A 144 1.62 8.85 -13.50
C ARG A 144 2.54 10.05 -13.39
N ILE A 145 3.62 9.91 -12.61
CA ILE A 145 4.63 10.96 -12.45
C ILE A 145 5.47 11.08 -13.71
N VAL A 146 5.88 9.96 -14.31
CA VAL A 146 6.76 9.90 -15.48
C VAL A 146 5.97 10.05 -16.79
N GLY A 147 4.78 9.49 -16.88
CA GLY A 147 4.01 9.33 -18.12
C GLY A 147 3.58 10.62 -18.81
N LYS A 148 3.62 11.76 -18.13
CA LYS A 148 3.39 13.08 -18.75
C LYS A 148 4.68 13.73 -19.28
N SER A 149 5.85 13.21 -18.88
CA SER A 149 7.16 13.78 -19.19
C SER A 149 7.92 12.95 -20.24
N SER A 150 7.55 11.68 -20.43
CA SER A 150 8.28 10.74 -21.30
C SER A 150 7.88 10.80 -22.78
N ALA A 151 6.97 11.67 -23.17
CA ALA A 151 6.65 11.89 -24.60
C ALA A 151 7.85 12.42 -25.44
N GLY A 152 9.01 12.67 -24.81
CA GLY A 152 10.21 13.20 -25.46
C GLY A 152 11.52 12.44 -25.19
N VAL A 153 11.54 11.39 -24.35
CA VAL A 153 12.79 10.67 -24.08
C VAL A 153 12.52 9.15 -24.08
N GLY A 154 12.95 8.51 -25.14
CA GLY A 154 12.80 7.07 -25.33
C GLY A 154 13.66 6.28 -24.34
N ASN A 155 13.01 5.80 -23.29
CA ASN A 155 13.46 4.63 -22.53
C ASN A 155 12.25 4.05 -21.80
N LYS A 156 11.77 2.89 -22.28
CA LYS A 156 10.71 2.15 -21.60
C LYS A 156 11.25 1.58 -20.28
N PRO A 157 10.52 1.69 -19.16
CA PRO A 157 10.91 1.04 -17.91
C PRO A 157 11.00 -0.47 -18.10
N GLY A 158 12.09 -1.08 -17.69
CA GLY A 158 12.13 -2.54 -17.55
C GLY A 158 13.26 -3.32 -18.22
N PHE A 159 14.23 -2.72 -18.92
CA PHE A 159 15.15 -3.51 -19.74
C PHE A 159 16.68 -3.42 -19.46
N ASN A 160 17.16 -2.70 -18.47
CA ASN A 160 18.61 -2.64 -18.23
C ASN A 160 19.02 -3.01 -16.79
N ARG A 161 20.04 -3.87 -16.67
CA ARG A 161 20.66 -4.35 -15.41
C ARG A 161 21.51 -3.31 -14.69
N GLY A 162 21.19 -2.01 -14.78
CA GLY A 162 21.92 -0.90 -14.14
C GLY A 162 20.99 0.06 -13.41
N LYS A 163 21.57 0.97 -12.62
CA LYS A 163 20.86 2.05 -11.92
C LYS A 163 20.12 2.92 -12.94
N GLN A 164 18.79 2.82 -13.00
CA GLN A 164 17.99 3.56 -13.97
C GLN A 164 17.42 4.82 -13.34
N TRP A 165 18.01 5.97 -13.67
CA TRP A 165 17.48 7.28 -13.34
C TRP A 165 16.47 7.71 -14.42
N VAL A 166 15.26 8.00 -13.99
CA VAL A 166 14.21 8.50 -14.87
C VAL A 166 14.04 9.99 -14.59
N ARG A 167 14.25 10.81 -15.61
CA ARG A 167 14.01 12.26 -15.49
C ARG A 167 12.51 12.54 -15.50
N ILE A 168 12.00 13.14 -14.43
CA ILE A 168 10.59 13.51 -14.30
C ILE A 168 10.33 14.90 -14.90
N LYS A 169 11.15 15.87 -14.52
CA LYS A 169 11.15 17.26 -15.04
C LYS A 169 12.57 17.82 -14.90
N GLU A 170 12.83 19.03 -15.39
CA GLU A 170 14.11 19.67 -15.15
C GLU A 170 14.40 19.79 -13.65
N GLY A 171 15.57 19.33 -13.24
CA GLY A 171 16.00 19.34 -11.84
C GLY A 171 15.34 18.27 -10.94
N LEU A 172 14.63 17.28 -11.51
CA LEU A 172 13.99 16.21 -10.75
C LEU A 172 14.20 14.84 -11.41
N GLU A 173 14.92 13.96 -10.72
CA GLU A 173 15.25 12.61 -11.16
C GLU A 173 14.68 11.58 -10.19
N LEU A 174 14.21 10.46 -10.70
CA LEU A 174 13.65 9.34 -9.94
C LEU A 174 14.52 8.10 -10.13
N LEU A 175 14.85 7.41 -9.05
CA LEU A 175 15.37 6.05 -9.08
C LEU A 175 14.20 5.07 -8.97
N ASP A 176 14.00 4.26 -10.01
CA ASP A 176 12.99 3.20 -9.98
C ASP A 176 13.48 2.04 -9.11
N THR A 177 12.67 1.64 -8.13
CA THR A 177 12.96 0.53 -7.23
C THR A 177 11.83 -0.48 -7.17
N PRO A 178 12.15 -1.79 -7.15
CA PRO A 178 11.12 -2.82 -6.93
C PRO A 178 10.48 -2.70 -5.53
N GLY A 179 9.29 -3.27 -5.36
CA GLY A 179 8.63 -3.35 -4.05
C GLY A 179 9.31 -4.35 -3.13
N ILE A 180 9.39 -4.00 -1.85
CA ILE A 180 10.00 -4.85 -0.83
C ILE A 180 9.03 -5.09 0.31
N LEU A 181 8.85 -6.37 0.69
CA LEU A 181 8.36 -6.77 1.99
C LEU A 181 9.55 -7.16 2.87
N TRP A 182 9.39 -7.05 4.17
CA TRP A 182 10.38 -7.51 5.14
C TRP A 182 10.11 -8.97 5.55
N PRO A 183 11.14 -9.72 5.99
CA PRO A 183 11.05 -11.16 6.14
C PRO A 183 10.16 -11.64 7.30
N LYS A 184 9.95 -10.81 8.31
CA LYS A 184 9.17 -11.15 9.50
C LYS A 184 8.28 -9.97 9.85
N PHE A 185 6.98 -10.19 9.88
CA PHE A 185 6.02 -9.18 10.31
C PHE A 185 6.12 -8.95 11.82
N GLU A 186 5.88 -7.72 12.26
CA GLU A 186 5.95 -7.32 13.67
C GLU A 186 4.87 -8.00 14.51
N SER A 187 3.71 -8.27 13.90
CA SER A 187 2.61 -8.99 14.51
C SER A 187 1.84 -9.79 13.46
N ASP A 188 1.04 -10.76 13.93
CA ASP A 188 0.12 -11.51 13.07
C ASP A 188 -0.90 -10.58 12.42
N GLU A 189 -1.32 -9.51 13.10
CA GLU A 189 -2.26 -8.52 12.57
C GLU A 189 -1.71 -7.81 11.34
N VAL A 190 -0.44 -7.42 11.33
CA VAL A 190 0.22 -6.83 10.14
C VAL A 190 0.13 -7.80 8.97
N GLY A 191 0.47 -9.08 9.17
CA GLY A 191 0.36 -10.11 8.14
C GLY A 191 -1.05 -10.27 7.60
N GLN A 192 -2.05 -10.28 8.47
CA GLN A 192 -3.47 -10.36 8.13
C GLN A 192 -3.92 -9.15 7.31
N ASN A 193 -3.59 -7.94 7.73
CA ASN A 193 -3.95 -6.71 7.03
C ASN A 193 -3.33 -6.66 5.62
N LEU A 194 -2.07 -7.10 5.49
CA LEU A 194 -1.38 -7.24 4.21
C LEU A 194 -2.06 -8.27 3.29
N ALA A 195 -2.49 -9.41 3.84
CA ALA A 195 -3.20 -10.44 3.11
C ALA A 195 -4.59 -9.95 2.65
N ILE A 196 -5.39 -9.39 3.54
CA ILE A 196 -6.73 -8.86 3.24
C ILE A 196 -6.67 -7.82 2.11
N THR A 197 -5.70 -6.91 2.15
CA THR A 197 -5.58 -5.83 1.15
C THR A 197 -4.94 -6.27 -0.18
N GLY A 198 -4.45 -7.53 -0.27
CA GLY A 198 -3.81 -8.09 -1.46
C GLY A 198 -2.37 -7.63 -1.67
N ALA A 199 -1.68 -7.20 -0.60
CA ALA A 199 -0.23 -6.96 -0.63
C ALA A 199 0.55 -8.27 -0.75
N ILE A 200 0.01 -9.36 -0.24
CA ILE A 200 0.46 -10.74 -0.41
C ILE A 200 -0.42 -11.42 -1.45
N ARG A 201 0.16 -12.31 -2.27
CA ARG A 201 -0.58 -13.02 -3.32
C ARG A 201 -1.53 -14.05 -2.73
N ASP A 202 -2.74 -14.11 -3.27
CA ASP A 202 -3.81 -14.98 -2.77
C ASP A 202 -3.47 -16.49 -2.91
N GLU A 203 -2.68 -16.86 -3.93
CA GLU A 203 -2.34 -18.25 -4.23
C GLU A 203 -1.55 -18.96 -3.11
N ILE A 204 -0.94 -18.20 -2.22
CA ILE A 204 -0.14 -18.73 -1.10
C ILE A 204 -0.83 -18.56 0.27
N LEU A 205 -2.07 -18.08 0.26
CA LEU A 205 -2.81 -17.75 1.49
C LEU A 205 -3.94 -18.75 1.75
N PRO A 206 -4.23 -19.06 3.02
CA PRO A 206 -5.46 -19.73 3.40
C PRO A 206 -6.63 -18.75 3.28
N ILE A 207 -7.19 -18.64 2.07
CA ILE A 207 -8.15 -17.59 1.70
C ILE A 207 -9.39 -17.59 2.58
N GLU A 208 -9.87 -18.76 3.00
CA GLU A 208 -11.02 -18.89 3.89
C GLU A 208 -10.72 -18.26 5.26
N ASP A 209 -9.55 -18.56 5.85
CA ASP A 209 -9.14 -17.98 7.13
C ASP A 209 -8.99 -16.45 7.03
N ILE A 210 -8.37 -15.96 5.95
CA ILE A 210 -8.18 -14.51 5.73
C ILE A 210 -9.53 -13.80 5.57
N SER A 211 -10.48 -14.44 4.87
CA SER A 211 -11.84 -13.92 4.74
C SER A 211 -12.57 -13.89 6.09
N CYS A 212 -12.46 -14.95 6.88
CA CYS A 212 -13.03 -15.00 8.23
C CYS A 212 -12.44 -13.89 9.13
N ILE A 213 -11.14 -13.61 9.04
CA ILE A 213 -10.51 -12.52 9.77
C ILE A 213 -11.11 -11.17 9.37
N LEU A 214 -11.31 -10.93 8.06
CA LEU A 214 -11.97 -9.70 7.59
C LEU A 214 -13.38 -9.57 8.13
N ILE A 215 -14.22 -10.63 8.05
CA ILE A 215 -15.58 -10.65 8.59
C ILE A 215 -15.56 -10.34 10.09
N SER A 216 -14.66 -10.97 10.85
CA SER A 216 -14.49 -10.72 12.29
C SER A 216 -14.16 -9.27 12.59
N LYS A 217 -13.21 -8.66 11.84
CA LYS A 217 -12.87 -7.24 11.97
C LYS A 217 -14.07 -6.35 11.65
N MET A 218 -14.83 -6.64 10.60
CA MET A 218 -16.03 -5.88 10.24
C MET A 218 -17.09 -5.92 11.35
N ILE A 219 -17.33 -7.09 11.94
CA ILE A 219 -18.25 -7.23 13.08
C ILE A 219 -17.77 -6.41 14.27
N LYS A 220 -16.47 -6.51 14.61
CA LYS A 220 -15.85 -5.71 15.67
C LYS A 220 -15.98 -4.20 15.45
N TYR A 221 -15.96 -3.76 14.20
CA TYR A 221 -16.12 -2.36 13.82
C TYR A 221 -17.58 -1.91 13.72
N GLY A 222 -18.54 -2.78 14.03
CA GLY A 222 -19.97 -2.48 13.94
C GLY A 222 -20.53 -2.44 12.52
N LEU A 223 -19.85 -3.08 11.57
CA LEU A 223 -20.20 -3.07 10.13
C LEU A 223 -21.02 -4.31 9.71
N TRP A 224 -21.75 -4.93 10.66
CA TRP A 224 -22.60 -6.10 10.38
C TRP A 224 -23.67 -5.81 9.33
N ASP A 225 -24.31 -4.65 9.40
CA ASP A 225 -25.38 -4.29 8.47
C ASP A 225 -24.91 -4.19 7.01
N ILE A 226 -23.64 -3.81 6.80
CA ILE A 226 -23.05 -3.79 5.46
C ILE A 226 -22.87 -5.22 4.92
N LEU A 227 -22.42 -6.16 5.77
CA LEU A 227 -22.34 -7.57 5.39
C LEU A 227 -23.73 -8.14 5.09
N LYS A 228 -24.71 -7.82 5.96
CA LYS A 228 -26.10 -8.26 5.84
C LYS A 228 -26.72 -7.81 4.51
N GLU A 229 -26.61 -6.53 4.21
CA GLU A 229 -27.12 -5.96 2.96
C GLU A 229 -26.43 -6.56 1.73
N ARG A 230 -25.08 -6.60 1.77
CA ARG A 230 -24.28 -7.05 0.62
C ARG A 230 -24.49 -8.50 0.26
N TYR A 231 -24.62 -9.38 1.26
CA TYR A 231 -24.70 -10.84 1.06
C TYR A 231 -26.09 -11.42 1.34
N LYS A 232 -27.11 -10.59 1.56
CA LYS A 232 -28.49 -10.99 1.85
C LYS A 232 -28.60 -11.85 3.11
N LEU A 233 -27.77 -11.56 4.12
CA LEU A 233 -27.79 -12.25 5.39
C LEU A 233 -28.99 -11.78 6.23
N LEU A 234 -29.45 -12.63 7.14
CA LEU A 234 -30.47 -12.31 8.15
C LEU A 234 -29.77 -12.06 9.50
N ASP A 235 -30.48 -11.46 10.45
CA ASP A 235 -29.93 -11.24 11.78
C ASP A 235 -29.60 -12.55 12.51
N GLU A 236 -30.35 -13.60 12.25
CA GLU A 236 -30.12 -14.98 12.72
C GLU A 236 -28.86 -15.65 12.11
N ASP A 237 -28.36 -15.15 10.98
CA ASP A 237 -27.14 -15.66 10.35
C ASP A 237 -25.86 -15.14 11.07
N LYS A 238 -26.01 -14.21 12.04
CA LYS A 238 -24.90 -13.73 12.86
C LYS A 238 -24.50 -14.80 13.86
N SER A 239 -23.27 -15.29 13.75
CA SER A 239 -22.72 -16.34 14.60
C SER A 239 -21.41 -15.87 15.24
N GLU A 240 -21.09 -16.41 16.41
CA GLU A 240 -19.77 -16.26 17.03
C GLU A 240 -18.70 -17.09 16.30
N VAL A 241 -19.13 -18.15 15.62
CA VAL A 241 -18.27 -18.97 14.75
C VAL A 241 -18.25 -18.36 13.36
N ILE A 242 -17.22 -17.57 13.07
CA ILE A 242 -17.13 -16.78 11.82
C ILE A 242 -17.23 -17.65 10.55
N GLY A 243 -16.74 -18.91 10.60
CA GLY A 243 -16.86 -19.85 9.49
C GLY A 243 -18.31 -20.11 9.07
N GLU A 244 -19.25 -20.16 10.02
CA GLU A 244 -20.66 -20.33 9.75
C GLU A 244 -21.25 -19.14 8.97
N ILE A 245 -20.76 -17.92 9.28
CA ILE A 245 -21.17 -16.71 8.52
C ILE A 245 -20.71 -16.84 7.06
N LEU A 246 -19.50 -17.34 6.83
CA LEU A 246 -18.98 -17.55 5.48
C LEU A 246 -19.80 -18.62 4.72
N GLU A 247 -20.22 -19.69 5.40
CA GLU A 247 -21.13 -20.68 4.84
C GLU A 247 -22.51 -20.06 4.48
N LYS A 248 -23.06 -19.23 5.36
CA LYS A 248 -24.30 -18.49 5.07
C LYS A 248 -24.15 -17.56 3.87
N ILE A 249 -23.01 -16.88 3.74
CA ILE A 249 -22.71 -16.07 2.54
C ILE A 249 -22.76 -16.94 1.29
N ALA A 250 -22.11 -18.12 1.31
CA ALA A 250 -22.14 -19.06 0.18
C ALA A 250 -23.57 -19.51 -0.15
N LEU A 251 -24.31 -19.92 0.87
CA LEU A 251 -25.69 -20.41 0.74
C LEU A 251 -26.65 -19.33 0.17
N ARG A 252 -26.69 -18.16 0.80
CA ARG A 252 -27.57 -17.04 0.42
C ARG A 252 -27.30 -16.51 -0.98
N ASN A 253 -26.03 -16.62 -1.44
CA ASN A 253 -25.64 -16.18 -2.77
C ASN A 253 -25.51 -17.32 -3.78
N LYS A 254 -26.04 -18.51 -3.45
CA LYS A 254 -26.11 -19.69 -4.34
C LYS A 254 -24.75 -20.08 -4.92
N MET A 255 -23.71 -20.06 -4.10
CA MET A 255 -22.34 -20.44 -4.48
C MET A 255 -22.16 -21.94 -4.23
N PHE A 256 -22.29 -22.76 -5.27
CA PHE A 256 -22.18 -24.21 -5.18
C PHE A 256 -21.10 -24.75 -6.13
N ASN A 257 -20.48 -25.83 -5.71
CA ASN A 257 -19.62 -26.66 -6.57
C ASN A 257 -20.44 -27.59 -7.45
N LYS A 258 -19.79 -28.25 -8.41
CA LYS A 258 -20.39 -29.38 -9.13
C LYS A 258 -20.73 -30.48 -8.11
N GLY A 259 -22.01 -30.74 -7.88
CA GLY A 259 -22.48 -31.72 -6.89
C GLY A 259 -23.17 -31.12 -5.65
N GLU A 260 -23.69 -29.90 -5.78
CA GLU A 260 -24.57 -29.20 -4.79
C GLU A 260 -23.93 -28.88 -3.41
N ASN A 261 -22.64 -29.13 -3.24
CA ASN A 261 -21.92 -28.69 -2.04
C ASN A 261 -21.62 -27.19 -2.08
N LEU A 262 -21.67 -26.51 -0.94
CA LEU A 262 -21.33 -25.08 -0.83
C LEU A 262 -19.88 -24.84 -1.27
N ASN A 263 -19.68 -23.80 -2.06
CA ASN A 263 -18.36 -23.35 -2.49
C ASN A 263 -17.85 -22.24 -1.55
N ILE A 264 -17.34 -22.65 -0.39
CA ILE A 264 -16.85 -21.73 0.65
C ILE A 264 -15.67 -20.93 0.13
N GLN A 265 -14.79 -21.54 -0.65
CA GLN A 265 -13.64 -20.86 -1.26
C GLN A 265 -14.08 -19.71 -2.18
N GLN A 266 -15.13 -19.90 -2.99
CA GLN A 266 -15.68 -18.84 -3.82
C GLN A 266 -16.26 -17.70 -2.99
N ALA A 267 -16.93 -18.01 -1.88
CA ALA A 267 -17.46 -17.01 -0.94
C ALA A 267 -16.29 -16.20 -0.34
N ALA A 268 -15.25 -16.88 0.10
CA ALA A 268 -14.05 -16.24 0.66
C ALA A 268 -13.38 -15.27 -0.33
N TYR A 269 -13.13 -15.70 -1.55
CA TYR A 269 -12.60 -14.82 -2.61
C TYR A 269 -13.54 -13.64 -2.89
N THR A 270 -14.85 -13.86 -2.84
CA THR A 270 -15.84 -12.81 -3.10
C THR A 270 -15.79 -11.74 -2.00
N VAL A 271 -15.72 -12.14 -0.74
CA VAL A 271 -15.65 -11.23 0.41
C VAL A 271 -14.37 -10.38 0.32
N LEU A 272 -13.20 -10.99 0.09
CA LEU A 272 -11.95 -10.25 -0.05
C LEU A 272 -11.95 -9.29 -1.24
N ARG A 273 -12.46 -9.74 -2.39
CA ARG A 273 -12.59 -8.92 -3.59
C ARG A 273 -13.54 -7.74 -3.37
N ASP A 274 -14.65 -7.95 -2.67
CA ASP A 274 -15.63 -6.90 -2.41
C ASP A 274 -15.07 -5.84 -1.46
N TYR A 275 -14.28 -6.22 -0.45
CA TYR A 275 -13.53 -5.27 0.37
C TYR A 275 -12.51 -4.47 -0.47
N ARG A 276 -11.70 -5.16 -1.25
CA ARG A 276 -10.65 -4.52 -2.09
C ARG A 276 -11.23 -3.53 -3.11
N ASN A 277 -12.49 -3.74 -3.52
CA ASN A 277 -13.23 -2.89 -4.46
C ASN A 277 -14.24 -1.94 -3.78
N CYS A 278 -14.15 -1.73 -2.47
CA CYS A 278 -15.06 -0.87 -1.67
C CYS A 278 -16.55 -1.21 -1.76
N ARG A 279 -16.91 -2.44 -2.11
CA ARG A 279 -18.32 -2.90 -2.08
C ARG A 279 -18.80 -3.20 -0.67
N LEU A 280 -17.91 -3.24 0.30
CA LEU A 280 -18.16 -3.38 1.73
C LEU A 280 -17.93 -2.06 2.49
N GLY A 281 -18.04 -0.92 1.79
CA GLY A 281 -17.74 0.40 2.35
C GLY A 281 -16.25 0.80 2.25
N LYS A 282 -15.95 2.00 2.73
CA LYS A 282 -14.61 2.59 2.72
C LYS A 282 -14.10 2.66 4.15
N PHE A 283 -13.23 1.76 4.54
CA PHE A 283 -12.63 1.73 5.88
C PHE A 283 -11.23 1.11 5.88
N GLY A 284 -10.41 1.56 6.83
CA GLY A 284 -9.10 1.00 7.11
C GLY A 284 -9.14 -0.14 8.13
N LEU A 285 -8.05 -0.90 8.19
CA LEU A 285 -7.88 -2.05 9.09
C LEU A 285 -6.89 -1.77 10.22
N ASP A 286 -6.03 -0.79 10.07
CA ASP A 286 -5.17 -0.28 11.15
C ASP A 286 -6.03 0.65 12.01
N LYS A 287 -6.33 0.24 13.26
CA LYS A 287 -7.12 1.04 14.24
C LYS A 287 -6.49 0.95 15.62
#